data_91ec274431a5449da6265ef53838fd97
#
_entry.id   91ec274431a5449da6265ef53838fd97
#
_cell.length_a   1.000
_cell.length_b   1.000
_cell.length_c   1.000
_cell.angle_alpha   90.00
_cell.angle_beta   90.00
_cell.angle_gamma   90.00
#
_symmetry.space_group_name_H-M   'P 1'
#
loop_
_entity.id
_entity.type
_entity.pdbx_description
1 polymer ?
#
loop_
_entity_poly.entity_id
_entity_poly.type
_entity_poly.pdbx_seq_one_letter_code
_entity_poly.pdbx_strand_id
1 'polypeptide(L)'
;AAVQKNTVVVLHTGAPVECPWADDVSSVLCMYLAGEGVGEAEDALLWGDADPCGRLPETWPLRLEDTPCYLDFPGDGVTADYREGVYVGYRWYDARRMPVRWPFGHGLSYTGYVYRNAVLSADTLADQGLVTVQVTVKNSGAMQGAEVVQLYVADTTGAPVAGGRVPQVLRGFQKIALQPGEEQVVTFTLTPRDLSHYDAALHDWYAAPGRYEIRIGHSSRDIRTTLPLHYAGTRLPPLQVDETTPLGILLADPRTAPVVQHALRAETAAMTNGGGDGLMPPEAMAQMFDALT
;
A
#
# COMPACT_ATOMS: atom_id res chain seq x y z
N ALA A 1 -35.40 -8.60 1.14
CA ALA A 1 -35.08 -8.87 -0.25
C ALA A 1 -35.90 -10.03 -0.85
N ALA A 2 -36.16 -11.11 -0.12
CA ALA A 2 -36.97 -12.25 -0.66
C ALA A 2 -38.38 -11.85 -1.10
N VAL A 3 -38.98 -10.84 -0.47
CA VAL A 3 -40.38 -10.37 -0.75
C VAL A 3 -40.40 -9.10 -1.59
N GLN A 4 -39.35 -8.26 -1.49
CA GLN A 4 -39.21 -7.00 -2.22
C GLN A 4 -37.79 -6.86 -2.75
N LYS A 5 -37.65 -6.86 -4.08
CA LYS A 5 -36.34 -6.78 -4.74
C LYS A 5 -35.66 -5.41 -4.63
N ASN A 6 -36.47 -4.34 -4.62
CA ASN A 6 -35.97 -2.96 -4.50
C ASN A 6 -35.75 -2.59 -3.02
N THR A 7 -34.97 -3.40 -2.31
CA THR A 7 -34.64 -3.15 -0.92
C THR A 7 -33.31 -2.36 -0.88
N VAL A 8 -33.34 -1.22 -0.20
CA VAL A 8 -32.16 -0.43 0.16
C VAL A 8 -31.92 -0.58 1.64
N VAL A 9 -30.69 -0.80 2.05
CA VAL A 9 -30.30 -0.84 3.46
C VAL A 9 -29.48 0.41 3.79
N VAL A 10 -29.92 1.15 4.80
CA VAL A 10 -29.18 2.29 5.34
C VAL A 10 -28.53 1.85 6.65
N LEU A 11 -27.22 1.99 6.75
CA LEU A 11 -26.43 1.59 7.91
C LEU A 11 -26.00 2.82 8.72
N HIS A 12 -26.37 2.84 10.00
CA HIS A 12 -25.84 3.74 10.99
C HIS A 12 -24.96 2.93 11.95
N THR A 13 -23.65 3.01 11.78
CA THR A 13 -22.70 2.22 12.54
C THR A 13 -21.41 3.00 12.77
N GLY A 14 -20.75 2.80 13.90
CA GLY A 14 -19.47 3.43 14.20
C GLY A 14 -18.26 2.69 13.65
N ALA A 15 -18.45 1.45 13.14
CA ALA A 15 -17.40 0.58 12.61
C ALA A 15 -18.00 -0.38 11.59
N PRO A 16 -17.19 -1.12 10.82
CA PRO A 16 -17.64 -2.19 9.94
C PRO A 16 -18.48 -3.24 10.68
N VAL A 17 -19.51 -3.69 10.02
CA VAL A 17 -20.34 -4.82 10.47
C VAL A 17 -20.36 -5.90 9.39
N GLU A 18 -20.57 -7.14 9.80
CA GLU A 18 -20.74 -8.22 8.82
C GLU A 18 -22.04 -8.06 8.03
N CYS A 19 -21.91 -8.09 6.70
CA CYS A 19 -23.02 -7.92 5.78
C CYS A 19 -23.17 -9.13 4.85
N PRO A 20 -23.47 -10.34 5.37
CA PRO A 20 -23.63 -11.53 4.53
C PRO A 20 -24.79 -11.42 3.54
N TRP A 21 -25.75 -10.58 3.83
CA TRP A 21 -26.96 -10.28 3.05
C TRP A 21 -26.76 -9.20 1.97
N ALA A 22 -25.58 -8.57 1.88
CA ALA A 22 -25.38 -7.39 1.04
C ALA A 22 -25.59 -7.67 -0.46
N ASP A 23 -25.38 -8.91 -0.90
CA ASP A 23 -25.64 -9.31 -2.29
C ASP A 23 -27.12 -9.60 -2.58
N ASP A 24 -27.96 -9.68 -1.55
CA ASP A 24 -29.40 -9.93 -1.67
C ASP A 24 -30.23 -8.64 -1.75
N VAL A 25 -29.63 -7.47 -1.60
CA VAL A 25 -30.27 -6.16 -1.63
C VAL A 25 -29.81 -5.33 -2.81
N SER A 26 -30.65 -4.36 -3.24
CA SER A 26 -30.32 -3.52 -4.40
C SER A 26 -29.18 -2.56 -4.15
N SER A 27 -29.07 -2.01 -2.93
CA SER A 27 -28.00 -1.10 -2.54
C SER A 27 -27.86 -1.01 -1.03
N VAL A 28 -26.67 -0.56 -0.61
CA VAL A 28 -26.35 -0.27 0.79
C VAL A 28 -25.82 1.14 0.87
N LEU A 29 -26.42 1.97 1.71
CA LEU A 29 -25.96 3.32 2.05
C LEU A 29 -25.39 3.31 3.46
N CYS A 30 -24.11 3.63 3.60
CA CYS A 30 -23.45 3.72 4.90
C CYS A 30 -23.34 5.18 5.32
N MET A 31 -24.07 5.57 6.36
CA MET A 31 -24.09 6.92 6.90
C MET A 31 -23.15 7.08 8.10
N TYR A 32 -22.58 6.00 8.60
CA TYR A 32 -21.79 6.01 9.84
C TYR A 32 -22.55 6.72 11.00
N LEU A 33 -21.88 7.58 11.74
CA LEU A 33 -22.44 8.40 12.83
C LEU A 33 -22.68 9.82 12.30
N ALA A 34 -23.73 10.00 11.52
CA ALA A 34 -23.94 11.19 10.69
C ALA A 34 -24.40 12.47 11.44
N GLY A 35 -24.84 12.37 12.69
CA GLY A 35 -25.22 13.53 13.49
C GLY A 35 -26.62 14.10 13.21
N GLU A 36 -26.83 15.40 13.47
CA GLU A 36 -28.13 16.03 13.57
C GLU A 36 -28.89 16.09 12.22
N GLY A 37 -28.21 16.41 11.12
CA GLY A 37 -28.83 16.54 9.79
C GLY A 37 -28.96 15.23 9.01
N VAL A 38 -28.92 14.06 9.66
CA VAL A 38 -28.87 12.77 8.96
C VAL A 38 -30.14 12.48 8.14
N GLY A 39 -31.31 12.82 8.65
CA GLY A 39 -32.57 12.54 7.94
C GLY A 39 -32.68 13.28 6.61
N GLU A 40 -32.32 14.56 6.57
CA GLU A 40 -32.30 15.35 5.35
C GLU A 40 -31.23 14.88 4.37
N ALA A 41 -30.05 14.46 4.89
CA ALA A 41 -28.98 13.90 4.06
C ALA A 41 -29.38 12.55 3.43
N GLU A 42 -30.04 11.67 4.19
CA GLU A 42 -30.56 10.41 3.69
C GLU A 42 -31.62 10.61 2.63
N ASP A 43 -32.56 11.50 2.87
CA ASP A 43 -33.64 11.83 1.93
C ASP A 43 -33.02 12.30 0.59
N ALA A 44 -32.14 13.28 0.65
CA ALA A 44 -31.46 13.79 -0.54
C ALA A 44 -30.65 12.71 -1.30
N LEU A 45 -29.99 11.79 -0.61
CA LEU A 45 -29.25 10.70 -1.22
C LEU A 45 -30.18 9.63 -1.81
N LEU A 46 -31.24 9.22 -1.08
CA LEU A 46 -32.15 8.16 -1.52
C LEU A 46 -32.98 8.58 -2.74
N TRP A 47 -33.32 9.85 -2.85
CA TRP A 47 -34.12 10.37 -3.97
C TRP A 47 -33.28 10.98 -5.09
N GLY A 48 -31.96 11.07 -4.89
CA GLY A 48 -31.04 11.52 -5.94
C GLY A 48 -30.93 13.05 -6.06
N ASP A 49 -31.35 13.79 -5.05
CA ASP A 49 -31.14 15.25 -4.96
C ASP A 49 -29.67 15.59 -4.66
N ALA A 50 -28.94 14.64 -4.08
CA ALA A 50 -27.52 14.71 -3.86
C ALA A 50 -26.80 13.43 -4.33
N ASP A 51 -25.55 13.57 -4.80
CA ASP A 51 -24.68 12.44 -5.17
C ASP A 51 -23.95 11.90 -3.94
N PRO A 52 -23.93 10.58 -3.69
CA PRO A 52 -23.10 9.99 -2.66
C PRO A 52 -21.62 10.16 -3.03
N CYS A 53 -20.90 10.91 -2.25
CA CYS A 53 -19.50 11.28 -2.56
C CYS A 53 -18.53 10.98 -1.41
N GLY A 54 -18.98 10.19 -0.42
CA GLY A 54 -18.15 9.65 0.64
C GLY A 54 -17.32 8.47 0.17
N ARG A 55 -16.24 8.20 0.88
CA ARG A 55 -15.39 7.03 0.69
C ARG A 55 -15.17 6.35 2.03
N LEU A 56 -15.19 5.02 2.03
CA LEU A 56 -14.96 4.25 3.26
C LEU A 56 -13.56 4.54 3.82
N PRO A 57 -13.44 5.00 5.07
CA PRO A 57 -12.15 5.29 5.70
C PRO A 57 -11.44 4.03 6.19
N GLU A 58 -12.05 2.87 6.00
CA GLU A 58 -11.55 1.57 6.42
C GLU A 58 -12.01 0.46 5.48
N THR A 59 -11.32 -0.69 5.53
CA THR A 59 -11.74 -1.87 4.80
C THR A 59 -12.83 -2.60 5.58
N TRP A 60 -13.91 -2.98 4.91
CA TRP A 60 -14.95 -3.83 5.49
C TRP A 60 -14.63 -5.31 5.21
N PRO A 61 -14.27 -6.10 6.23
CA PRO A 61 -14.00 -7.52 6.07
C PRO A 61 -15.29 -8.29 5.77
N LEU A 62 -15.15 -9.54 5.35
CA LEU A 62 -16.30 -10.45 5.22
C LEU A 62 -16.74 -10.97 6.59
N ARG A 63 -15.79 -11.17 7.53
CA ARG A 63 -16.00 -11.71 8.87
C ARG A 63 -15.11 -11.00 9.87
N LEU A 64 -15.52 -10.99 11.12
CA LEU A 64 -14.76 -10.43 12.22
C LEU A 64 -13.39 -11.10 12.38
N GLU A 65 -13.32 -12.42 12.16
CA GLU A 65 -12.09 -13.21 12.26
C GLU A 65 -11.03 -12.83 11.21
N ASP A 66 -11.43 -12.13 10.15
CA ASP A 66 -10.51 -11.68 9.11
C ASP A 66 -9.71 -10.43 9.53
N THR A 67 -10.08 -9.78 10.66
CA THR A 67 -9.39 -8.58 11.14
C THR A 67 -8.00 -8.89 11.69
N PRO A 68 -7.00 -8.00 11.48
CA PRO A 68 -5.62 -8.27 11.89
C PRO A 68 -5.44 -8.46 13.40
N CYS A 69 -6.28 -7.81 14.21
CA CYS A 69 -6.20 -7.84 15.68
C CYS A 69 -7.16 -8.85 16.34
N TYR A 70 -7.84 -9.71 15.58
CA TYR A 70 -8.89 -10.59 16.10
C TYR A 70 -8.46 -11.43 17.30
N LEU A 71 -7.23 -11.96 17.28
CA LEU A 71 -6.72 -12.81 18.36
C LEU A 71 -6.10 -12.02 19.52
N ASP A 72 -5.78 -10.75 19.32
CA ASP A 72 -5.03 -9.93 20.27
C ASP A 72 -5.89 -8.86 20.95
N PHE A 73 -7.02 -8.48 20.37
CA PHE A 73 -7.94 -7.50 20.94
C PHE A 73 -9.05 -8.18 21.74
N PRO A 74 -9.41 -7.68 22.93
CA PRO A 74 -8.91 -6.50 23.65
C PRO A 74 -7.66 -6.73 24.51
N GLY A 75 -6.99 -7.88 24.38
CA GLY A 75 -5.89 -8.28 25.23
C GLY A 75 -6.36 -9.11 26.44
N ASP A 76 -5.48 -9.25 27.43
CA ASP A 76 -5.71 -10.05 28.63
C ASP A 76 -6.28 -9.24 29.83
N GLY A 77 -6.62 -7.97 29.61
CA GLY A 77 -7.08 -7.04 30.63
C GLY A 77 -5.95 -6.25 31.33
N VAL A 78 -4.69 -6.59 31.08
CA VAL A 78 -3.48 -5.92 31.59
C VAL A 78 -2.65 -5.38 30.41
N THR A 79 -2.49 -6.21 29.38
CA THR A 79 -1.72 -5.88 28.17
C THR A 79 -2.56 -6.05 26.92
N ALA A 80 -2.27 -5.26 25.88
CA ALA A 80 -2.80 -5.44 24.54
C ALA A 80 -1.62 -5.40 23.56
N ASP A 81 -1.42 -6.50 22.84
CA ASP A 81 -0.34 -6.64 21.87
C ASP A 81 -0.80 -6.17 20.49
N TYR A 82 -0.05 -5.25 19.88
CA TYR A 82 -0.26 -4.78 18.50
C TYR A 82 0.58 -5.61 17.53
N ARG A 83 0.28 -6.93 17.44
CA ARG A 83 1.08 -7.91 16.67
C ARG A 83 0.98 -7.71 15.17
N GLU A 84 -0.05 -7.02 14.69
CA GLU A 84 -0.20 -6.66 13.28
C GLU A 84 0.92 -5.74 12.78
N GLY A 85 1.59 -4.98 13.66
CA GLY A 85 2.68 -4.10 13.31
C GLY A 85 2.28 -3.08 12.24
N VAL A 86 2.96 -3.09 11.08
CA VAL A 86 2.66 -2.18 9.95
C VAL A 86 1.44 -2.60 9.13
N TYR A 87 0.92 -3.81 9.35
CA TYR A 87 -0.19 -4.37 8.58
C TYR A 87 -1.55 -4.00 9.17
N VAL A 88 -1.82 -2.70 9.28
CA VAL A 88 -3.07 -2.14 9.78
C VAL A 88 -4.03 -1.85 8.62
N GLY A 89 -5.32 -2.14 8.81
CA GLY A 89 -6.39 -1.84 7.86
C GLY A 89 -6.15 -2.50 6.50
N TYR A 90 -6.34 -1.75 5.40
CA TYR A 90 -6.19 -2.28 4.03
C TYR A 90 -4.83 -2.92 3.75
N ARG A 91 -3.76 -2.50 4.44
CA ARG A 91 -2.42 -3.07 4.29
C ARG A 91 -2.38 -4.56 4.64
N TRP A 92 -3.13 -4.97 5.66
CA TRP A 92 -3.29 -6.36 6.06
C TRP A 92 -4.01 -7.18 4.99
N TYR A 93 -5.21 -6.75 4.62
CA TYR A 93 -6.04 -7.48 3.67
C TYR A 93 -5.38 -7.58 2.29
N ASP A 94 -4.68 -6.54 1.87
CA ASP A 94 -3.97 -6.51 0.59
C ASP A 94 -2.70 -7.37 0.63
N ALA A 95 -1.92 -7.34 1.72
CA ALA A 95 -0.74 -8.19 1.88
C ALA A 95 -1.10 -9.69 1.88
N ARG A 96 -2.21 -10.03 2.51
CA ARG A 96 -2.72 -11.40 2.54
C ARG A 96 -3.57 -11.78 1.32
N ARG A 97 -3.84 -10.84 0.43
CA ARG A 97 -4.74 -11.03 -0.73
C ARG A 97 -6.11 -11.59 -0.32
N MET A 98 -6.59 -11.16 0.84
CA MET A 98 -7.87 -11.63 1.37
C MET A 98 -9.05 -10.97 0.63
N PRO A 99 -10.14 -11.69 0.36
CA PRO A 99 -11.38 -11.09 -0.07
C PRO A 99 -11.92 -10.18 1.03
N VAL A 100 -12.57 -9.09 0.62
CA VAL A 100 -13.22 -8.14 1.54
C VAL A 100 -14.59 -7.77 1.00
N ARG A 101 -15.50 -7.31 1.84
CA ARG A 101 -16.79 -6.83 1.38
C ARG A 101 -16.64 -5.55 0.57
N TRP A 102 -15.95 -4.55 1.14
CA TRP A 102 -15.60 -3.31 0.46
C TRP A 102 -14.19 -2.88 0.88
N PRO A 103 -13.33 -2.50 -0.06
CA PRO A 103 -11.98 -2.07 0.26
C PRO A 103 -11.94 -0.66 0.83
N PHE A 104 -10.85 -0.30 1.49
CA PHE A 104 -10.56 1.08 1.88
C PHE A 104 -10.66 2.04 0.69
N GLY A 105 -11.27 3.18 0.90
CA GLY A 105 -11.47 4.19 -0.13
C GLY A 105 -12.65 3.91 -1.08
N HIS A 106 -13.35 2.78 -0.94
CA HIS A 106 -14.52 2.44 -1.76
C HIS A 106 -15.69 3.39 -1.52
N GLY A 107 -16.44 3.64 -2.58
CA GLY A 107 -17.69 4.36 -2.57
C GLY A 107 -18.21 4.51 -4.00
N LEU A 108 -19.51 4.38 -4.19
CA LEU A 108 -20.17 4.57 -5.47
C LEU A 108 -20.69 6.00 -5.61
N SER A 109 -21.03 6.38 -6.81
CA SER A 109 -21.64 7.66 -7.18
C SER A 109 -22.76 7.40 -8.17
N TYR A 110 -23.73 8.33 -8.28
CA TYR A 110 -24.79 8.27 -9.29
C TYR A 110 -24.30 8.76 -10.67
N THR A 111 -23.04 9.22 -10.76
CA THR A 111 -22.36 9.55 -12.00
C THR A 111 -21.12 8.70 -12.20
N GLY A 112 -20.44 8.84 -13.33
CA GLY A 112 -19.23 8.11 -13.66
C GLY A 112 -18.02 9.02 -13.80
N TYR A 113 -16.83 8.50 -13.52
CA TYR A 113 -15.59 9.24 -13.65
C TYR A 113 -14.57 8.50 -14.52
N VAL A 114 -13.90 9.23 -15.41
CA VAL A 114 -12.84 8.74 -16.29
C VAL A 114 -11.53 9.43 -15.92
N TYR A 115 -10.50 8.62 -15.66
CA TYR A 115 -9.14 9.07 -15.37
C TYR A 115 -8.29 8.95 -16.63
N ARG A 116 -7.55 9.99 -16.98
CA ARG A 116 -6.70 10.03 -18.18
C ARG A 116 -5.50 10.96 -18.02
N ASN A 117 -4.55 10.84 -18.94
CA ASN A 117 -3.38 11.73 -19.02
C ASN A 117 -2.58 11.80 -17.71
N ALA A 118 -2.44 10.66 -17.02
CA ALA A 118 -1.62 10.61 -15.83
C ALA A 118 -0.14 10.72 -16.20
N VAL A 119 0.57 11.67 -15.58
CA VAL A 119 1.98 11.95 -15.87
C VAL A 119 2.74 12.32 -14.59
N LEU A 120 4.03 12.05 -14.59
CA LEU A 120 5.00 12.57 -13.62
C LEU A 120 5.77 13.72 -14.24
N SER A 121 6.13 14.74 -13.45
CA SER A 121 7.00 15.84 -13.91
C SER A 121 8.43 15.38 -14.18
N ALA A 122 8.86 14.28 -13.57
CA ALA A 122 10.13 13.58 -13.80
C ALA A 122 9.98 12.09 -13.46
N ASP A 123 10.74 11.24 -14.11
CA ASP A 123 10.80 9.78 -13.84
C ASP A 123 11.73 9.42 -12.67
N THR A 124 12.50 10.39 -12.19
CA THR A 124 13.49 10.23 -11.12
C THR A 124 13.31 11.28 -10.03
N LEU A 125 13.31 10.83 -8.77
CA LEU A 125 13.27 11.66 -7.57
C LEU A 125 14.61 11.54 -6.83
N ALA A 126 15.28 12.67 -6.58
CA ALA A 126 16.52 12.77 -5.79
C ALA A 126 16.22 13.08 -4.31
N ASP A 127 17.23 12.95 -3.44
CA ASP A 127 17.13 13.16 -1.96
C ASP A 127 16.51 14.49 -1.54
N GLN A 128 16.78 15.56 -2.27
CA GLN A 128 16.25 16.91 -2.01
C GLN A 128 15.25 17.34 -3.09
N GLY A 129 14.74 16.38 -3.87
CA GLY A 129 13.85 16.65 -4.99
C GLY A 129 12.37 16.62 -4.61
N LEU A 130 11.57 17.01 -5.58
CA LEU A 130 10.13 16.79 -5.60
C LEU A 130 9.70 16.35 -7.02
N VAL A 131 8.65 15.55 -7.08
CA VAL A 131 7.99 15.15 -8.34
C VAL A 131 6.51 15.47 -8.22
N THR A 132 5.94 16.13 -9.20
CA THR A 132 4.49 16.31 -9.27
C THR A 132 3.87 15.19 -10.09
N VAL A 133 2.70 14.74 -9.62
CA VAL A 133 1.87 13.74 -10.26
C VAL A 133 0.60 14.43 -10.71
N GLN A 134 0.29 14.40 -11.99
CA GLN A 134 -0.93 14.99 -12.53
C GLN A 134 -1.81 13.92 -13.15
N VAL A 135 -3.12 14.04 -12.98
CA VAL A 135 -4.12 13.21 -13.63
C VAL A 135 -5.34 14.06 -13.97
N THR A 136 -5.87 13.89 -15.16
CA THR A 136 -7.14 14.52 -15.57
C THR A 136 -8.29 13.60 -15.20
N VAL A 137 -9.26 14.11 -14.46
CA VAL A 137 -10.50 13.42 -14.12
C VAL A 137 -11.68 14.12 -14.75
N LYS A 138 -12.53 13.36 -15.44
CA LYS A 138 -13.74 13.85 -16.11
C LYS A 138 -14.96 13.18 -15.54
N ASN A 139 -16.00 13.96 -15.25
CA ASN A 139 -17.34 13.42 -15.03
C ASN A 139 -17.94 13.00 -16.38
N SER A 140 -18.11 11.68 -16.58
CA SER A 140 -18.61 11.10 -17.82
C SER A 140 -20.12 10.81 -17.79
N GLY A 141 -20.79 11.03 -16.66
CA GLY A 141 -22.20 10.79 -16.50
C GLY A 141 -23.06 12.05 -16.71
N ALA A 142 -24.34 11.95 -16.35
CA ALA A 142 -25.34 12.99 -16.58
C ALA A 142 -25.67 13.81 -15.33
N MET A 143 -25.12 13.44 -14.16
CA MET A 143 -25.37 14.11 -12.88
C MET A 143 -24.09 14.78 -12.36
N GLN A 144 -24.23 15.93 -11.69
CA GLN A 144 -23.15 16.51 -10.91
C GLN A 144 -22.76 15.55 -9.79
N GLY A 145 -21.46 15.42 -9.53
CA GLY A 145 -20.98 14.59 -8.43
C GLY A 145 -19.58 14.99 -7.97
N ALA A 146 -19.10 14.31 -6.94
CA ALA A 146 -17.75 14.55 -6.45
C ALA A 146 -16.94 13.25 -6.36
N GLU A 147 -15.75 13.27 -6.96
CA GLU A 147 -14.78 12.17 -6.95
C GLU A 147 -13.69 12.41 -5.92
N VAL A 148 -13.24 11.34 -5.26
CA VAL A 148 -12.06 11.36 -4.40
C VAL A 148 -10.93 10.62 -5.10
N VAL A 149 -10.05 11.38 -5.69
CA VAL A 149 -8.84 10.87 -6.34
C VAL A 149 -7.83 10.47 -5.27
N GLN A 150 -7.39 9.22 -5.27
CA GLN A 150 -6.51 8.66 -4.25
C GLN A 150 -5.17 8.29 -4.88
N LEU A 151 -4.07 8.70 -4.23
CA LEU A 151 -2.71 8.40 -4.66
C LEU A 151 -2.05 7.47 -3.65
N TYR A 152 -1.59 6.32 -4.14
CA TYR A 152 -0.85 5.33 -3.37
C TYR A 152 0.57 5.20 -3.89
N VAL A 153 1.49 4.89 -2.99
CA VAL A 153 2.87 4.56 -3.31
C VAL A 153 3.13 3.10 -2.93
N ALA A 154 3.64 2.34 -3.87
CA ALA A 154 4.10 0.98 -3.67
C ALA A 154 5.62 0.91 -3.81
N ASP A 155 6.28 0.38 -2.80
CA ASP A 155 7.72 0.09 -2.84
C ASP A 155 7.96 -1.22 -3.59
N THR A 156 8.67 -1.15 -4.72
CA THR A 156 9.05 -2.28 -5.57
C THR A 156 10.58 -2.44 -5.65
N THR A 157 11.32 -1.81 -4.74
CA THR A 157 12.80 -1.83 -4.72
C THR A 157 13.38 -3.22 -4.46
N GLY A 158 12.66 -4.10 -3.77
CA GLY A 158 13.20 -5.39 -3.29
C GLY A 158 14.04 -5.27 -2.01
N ALA A 159 14.42 -4.05 -1.58
CA ALA A 159 15.22 -3.85 -0.39
C ALA A 159 14.51 -4.35 0.88
N PRO A 160 15.22 -4.90 1.88
CA PRO A 160 14.61 -5.28 3.15
C PRO A 160 13.91 -4.08 3.83
N VAL A 161 12.74 -4.33 4.42
CA VAL A 161 11.98 -3.32 5.18
C VAL A 161 11.74 -3.88 6.58
N ALA A 162 12.22 -3.19 7.60
CA ALA A 162 12.00 -3.56 8.99
C ALA A 162 10.49 -3.54 9.30
N GLY A 163 10.00 -4.60 9.96
CA GLY A 163 8.56 -4.78 10.23
C GLY A 163 7.73 -5.29 9.05
N GLY A 164 8.34 -5.45 7.87
CA GLY A 164 7.69 -6.00 6.68
C GLY A 164 7.29 -4.94 5.65
N ARG A 165 7.09 -5.39 4.41
CA ARG A 165 6.72 -4.54 3.27
C ARG A 165 5.23 -4.62 3.03
N VAL A 166 4.56 -3.48 3.11
CA VAL A 166 3.14 -3.37 2.75
C VAL A 166 2.99 -3.19 1.23
N PRO A 167 1.91 -3.70 0.60
CA PRO A 167 1.72 -3.63 -0.85
C PRO A 167 1.66 -2.21 -1.40
N GLN A 168 1.11 -1.28 -0.63
CA GLN A 168 1.02 0.14 -0.96
C GLN A 168 0.60 0.98 0.24
N VAL A 169 0.87 2.28 0.19
CA VAL A 169 0.48 3.25 1.23
C VAL A 169 -0.19 4.45 0.57
N LEU A 170 -1.36 4.86 1.06
CA LEU A 170 -1.99 6.12 0.67
C LEU A 170 -1.09 7.29 1.08
N ARG A 171 -0.73 8.12 0.11
CA ARG A 171 0.13 9.29 0.31
C ARG A 171 -0.55 10.61 0.00
N GLY A 172 -1.66 10.56 -0.71
CA GLY A 172 -2.45 11.75 -0.99
C GLY A 172 -3.86 11.42 -1.44
N PHE A 173 -4.76 12.34 -1.24
CA PHE A 173 -6.09 12.29 -1.83
C PHE A 173 -6.60 13.71 -2.05
N GLN A 174 -7.48 13.86 -3.03
CA GLN A 174 -8.14 15.13 -3.31
C GLN A 174 -9.58 14.87 -3.75
N LYS A 175 -10.52 15.54 -3.10
CA LYS A 175 -11.93 15.53 -3.49
C LYS A 175 -12.21 16.69 -4.44
N ILE A 176 -12.80 16.38 -5.59
CA ILE A 176 -13.15 17.36 -6.64
C ILE A 176 -14.62 17.21 -6.98
N ALA A 177 -15.30 18.33 -7.15
CA ALA A 177 -16.70 18.36 -7.61
C ALA A 177 -16.74 18.72 -9.10
N LEU A 178 -17.48 17.96 -9.90
CA LEU A 178 -17.52 18.11 -11.36
C LEU A 178 -18.96 18.09 -11.85
N GLN A 179 -19.29 19.07 -12.71
CA GLN A 179 -20.52 19.05 -13.50
C GLN A 179 -20.49 17.96 -14.58
N PRO A 180 -21.62 17.54 -15.13
CA PRO A 180 -21.64 16.63 -16.28
C PRO A 180 -20.75 17.12 -17.41
N GLY A 181 -19.84 16.25 -17.87
CA GLY A 181 -18.89 16.56 -18.93
C GLY A 181 -17.67 17.39 -18.52
N GLU A 182 -17.68 17.99 -17.33
CA GLU A 182 -16.55 18.76 -16.80
C GLU A 182 -15.35 17.87 -16.50
N GLU A 183 -14.14 18.45 -16.67
CA GLU A 183 -12.89 17.80 -16.33
C GLU A 183 -11.98 18.73 -15.55
N GLN A 184 -11.20 18.16 -14.65
CA GLN A 184 -10.23 18.87 -13.84
C GLN A 184 -8.92 18.10 -13.76
N VAL A 185 -7.80 18.83 -13.77
CA VAL A 185 -6.48 18.27 -13.48
C VAL A 185 -6.27 18.27 -11.97
N VAL A 186 -6.02 17.09 -11.43
CA VAL A 186 -5.63 16.89 -10.04
C VAL A 186 -4.12 16.75 -9.98
N THR A 187 -3.48 17.45 -9.04
CA THR A 187 -2.03 17.47 -8.89
C THR A 187 -1.65 17.10 -7.46
N PHE A 188 -0.73 16.15 -7.32
CA PHE A 188 -0.08 15.78 -6.06
C PHE A 188 1.41 16.10 -6.16
N THR A 189 2.03 16.37 -5.02
CA THR A 189 3.48 16.55 -4.91
C THR A 189 4.04 15.42 -4.06
N LEU A 190 5.06 14.75 -4.57
CA LEU A 190 5.78 13.69 -3.88
C LEU A 190 7.21 14.15 -3.56
N THR A 191 7.64 13.84 -2.36
CA THR A 191 8.98 14.04 -1.83
C THR A 191 9.57 12.69 -1.41
N PRO A 192 10.86 12.57 -1.09
CA PRO A 192 11.41 11.33 -0.54
C PRO A 192 10.67 10.82 0.71
N ARG A 193 10.06 11.74 1.47
CA ARG A 193 9.25 11.38 2.64
C ARG A 193 8.03 10.53 2.28
N ASP A 194 7.45 10.75 1.11
CA ASP A 194 6.28 10.01 0.64
C ASP A 194 6.61 8.57 0.20
N LEU A 195 7.89 8.31 -0.09
CA LEU A 195 8.41 6.98 -0.38
C LEU A 195 8.86 6.23 0.89
N SER A 196 9.00 6.94 2.01
CA SER A 196 9.66 6.44 3.22
C SER A 196 8.73 5.59 4.09
N HIS A 197 9.35 4.67 4.82
CA HIS A 197 8.83 4.02 6.03
C HIS A 197 9.67 4.45 7.24
N TYR A 198 9.12 4.30 8.45
CA TYR A 198 9.89 4.54 9.66
C TYR A 198 10.78 3.33 9.95
N ASP A 199 12.05 3.57 10.08
CA ASP A 199 13.04 2.56 10.45
C ASP A 199 13.43 2.75 11.92
N ALA A 200 13.12 1.77 12.76
CA ALA A 200 13.35 1.84 14.19
C ALA A 200 14.85 1.80 14.55
N ALA A 201 15.69 1.19 13.73
CA ALA A 201 17.13 1.14 13.95
C ALA A 201 17.80 2.48 13.62
N LEU A 202 17.25 3.20 12.65
CA LEU A 202 17.66 4.56 12.29
C LEU A 202 17.07 5.62 13.23
N HIS A 203 15.99 5.30 13.95
CA HIS A 203 15.12 6.26 14.62
C HIS A 203 14.67 7.38 13.68
N ASP A 204 14.43 7.05 12.39
CA ASP A 204 14.15 8.04 11.35
C ASP A 204 13.38 7.40 10.17
N TRP A 205 12.94 8.26 9.26
CA TRP A 205 12.29 7.87 8.03
C TRP A 205 13.30 7.52 6.95
N TYR A 206 13.09 6.38 6.31
CA TYR A 206 14.00 5.85 5.30
C TYR A 206 13.23 5.41 4.05
N ALA A 207 13.74 5.80 2.88
CA ALA A 207 13.33 5.27 1.58
C ALA A 207 14.53 4.57 0.94
N ALA A 208 14.36 3.33 0.51
CA ALA A 208 15.42 2.62 -0.21
C ALA A 208 15.54 3.16 -1.64
N PRO A 209 16.76 3.40 -2.15
CA PRO A 209 16.94 3.71 -3.56
C PRO A 209 16.37 2.58 -4.46
N GLY A 210 15.80 2.96 -5.60
CA GLY A 210 15.26 1.99 -6.55
C GLY A 210 13.89 2.35 -7.12
N ARG A 211 13.14 1.35 -7.55
CA ARG A 211 11.86 1.54 -8.25
C ARG A 211 10.69 1.57 -7.28
N TYR A 212 9.79 2.51 -7.54
CA TYR A 212 8.50 2.65 -6.89
C TYR A 212 7.40 2.72 -7.94
N GLU A 213 6.19 2.38 -7.54
CA GLU A 213 5.00 2.57 -8.35
C GLU A 213 4.10 3.62 -7.69
N ILE A 214 3.73 4.63 -8.49
CA ILE A 214 2.75 5.65 -8.11
C ILE A 214 1.42 5.21 -8.71
N ARG A 215 0.48 4.87 -7.84
CA ARG A 215 -0.83 4.33 -8.23
C ARG A 215 -1.91 5.35 -7.94
N ILE A 216 -2.69 5.67 -8.94
CA ILE A 216 -3.82 6.60 -8.82
C ILE A 216 -5.10 5.79 -9.01
N GLY A 217 -6.04 5.96 -8.10
CA GLY A 217 -7.26 5.18 -8.13
C GLY A 217 -8.44 5.80 -7.40
N HIS A 218 -9.55 5.08 -7.48
CA HIS A 218 -10.81 5.36 -6.84
C HIS A 218 -10.90 4.72 -5.43
N SER A 219 -10.13 3.66 -5.21
CA SER A 219 -9.99 2.97 -3.92
C SER A 219 -8.66 2.25 -3.85
N SER A 220 -8.33 1.62 -2.72
CA SER A 220 -7.12 0.80 -2.57
C SER A 220 -7.06 -0.39 -3.54
N ARG A 221 -8.20 -0.82 -4.09
CA ARG A 221 -8.29 -1.95 -5.04
C ARG A 221 -8.83 -1.55 -6.41
N ASP A 222 -9.28 -0.34 -6.60
CA ASP A 222 -9.68 0.20 -7.90
C ASP A 222 -8.64 1.21 -8.38
N ILE A 223 -7.48 0.68 -8.80
CA ILE A 223 -6.37 1.46 -9.35
C ILE A 223 -6.62 1.69 -10.85
N ARG A 224 -6.69 2.95 -11.24
CA ARG A 224 -6.99 3.38 -12.61
C ARG A 224 -5.75 3.54 -13.46
N THR A 225 -4.62 3.91 -12.84
CA THR A 225 -3.33 4.04 -13.54
C THR A 225 -2.18 3.83 -12.57
N THR A 226 -1.04 3.38 -13.13
CA THR A 226 0.20 3.17 -12.39
C THR A 226 1.35 3.78 -13.20
N LEU A 227 2.17 4.60 -12.55
CA LEU A 227 3.32 5.27 -13.12
C LEU A 227 4.59 4.81 -12.41
N PRO A 228 5.65 4.42 -13.13
CA PRO A 228 6.92 4.09 -12.52
C PRO A 228 7.67 5.35 -12.07
N LEU A 229 8.27 5.31 -10.89
CA LEU A 229 9.16 6.34 -10.37
C LEU A 229 10.45 5.70 -9.88
N HIS A 230 11.59 6.25 -10.25
CA HIS A 230 12.89 5.85 -9.71
C HIS A 230 13.32 6.81 -8.60
N TYR A 231 13.66 6.28 -7.43
CA TYR A 231 14.26 7.07 -6.37
C TYR A 231 15.78 6.91 -6.39
N ALA A 232 16.49 8.01 -6.66
CA ALA A 232 17.95 8.08 -6.69
C ALA A 232 18.50 8.56 -5.33
N GLY A 233 18.05 7.91 -4.24
CA GLY A 233 18.52 8.20 -2.90
C GLY A 233 19.98 7.77 -2.68
N THR A 234 20.71 8.53 -1.88
CA THR A 234 22.11 8.24 -1.55
C THR A 234 22.31 7.73 -0.13
N ARG A 235 21.28 7.86 0.72
CA ARG A 235 21.32 7.40 2.10
C ARG A 235 21.22 5.88 2.17
N LEU A 236 22.19 5.25 2.79
CA LEU A 236 22.16 3.81 3.11
C LEU A 236 21.70 3.63 4.56
N PRO A 237 20.94 2.57 4.88
CA PRO A 237 20.59 2.25 6.26
C PRO A 237 21.85 1.87 7.05
N PRO A 238 21.86 1.99 8.39
CA PRO A 238 22.95 1.48 9.20
C PRO A 238 23.08 -0.01 8.97
N LEU A 239 24.30 -0.45 8.77
CA LEU A 239 24.61 -1.84 8.65
C LEU A 239 24.70 -2.45 10.04
N GLN A 240 23.73 -3.26 10.41
CA GLN A 240 23.81 -4.11 11.59
C GLN A 240 24.30 -5.49 11.15
N VAL A 241 25.51 -5.84 11.55
CA VAL A 241 26.12 -7.15 11.28
C VAL A 241 26.36 -7.83 12.61
N ASP A 242 25.88 -9.04 12.73
CA ASP A 242 26.12 -9.95 13.84
C ASP A 242 26.47 -11.36 13.33
N GLU A 243 26.73 -12.29 14.25
CA GLU A 243 27.13 -13.67 13.94
C GLU A 243 26.01 -14.47 13.20
N THR A 244 24.76 -13.95 13.22
CA THR A 244 23.61 -14.61 12.58
C THR A 244 23.25 -13.99 11.24
N THR A 245 23.93 -12.92 10.82
CA THR A 245 23.63 -12.19 9.59
C THR A 245 23.90 -13.10 8.37
N PRO A 246 22.87 -13.39 7.54
CA PRO A 246 23.05 -14.24 6.37
C PRO A 246 24.09 -13.70 5.40
N LEU A 247 24.94 -14.57 4.86
CA LEU A 247 26.00 -14.23 3.91
C LEU A 247 25.48 -13.45 2.70
N GLY A 248 24.31 -13.84 2.17
CA GLY A 248 23.66 -13.15 1.06
C GLY A 248 23.33 -11.67 1.35
N ILE A 249 23.02 -11.31 2.60
CA ILE A 249 22.79 -9.91 3.00
C ILE A 249 24.12 -9.15 2.97
N LEU A 250 25.19 -9.77 3.46
CA LEU A 250 26.52 -9.17 3.46
C LEU A 250 27.08 -8.97 2.04
N LEU A 251 26.79 -9.91 1.14
CA LEU A 251 27.20 -9.82 -0.29
C LEU A 251 26.35 -8.80 -1.07
N ALA A 252 25.11 -8.57 -0.66
CA ALA A 252 24.24 -7.59 -1.32
C ALA A 252 24.53 -6.13 -0.88
N ASP A 253 25.19 -5.92 0.27
CA ASP A 253 25.51 -4.55 0.75
C ASP A 253 26.88 -4.11 0.22
N PRO A 254 26.98 -2.96 -0.51
CA PRO A 254 28.21 -2.48 -1.10
C PRO A 254 29.32 -2.17 -0.09
N ARG A 255 28.99 -2.01 1.19
CA ARG A 255 29.97 -1.75 2.29
C ARG A 255 30.63 -3.03 2.75
N THR A 256 29.94 -4.17 2.72
CA THR A 256 30.44 -5.46 3.21
C THR A 256 30.84 -6.41 2.08
N ALA A 257 30.21 -6.33 0.91
CA ALA A 257 30.49 -7.21 -0.20
C ALA A 257 31.98 -7.34 -0.54
N PRO A 258 32.80 -6.26 -0.64
CA PRO A 258 34.23 -6.37 -0.93
C PRO A 258 35.01 -7.11 0.15
N VAL A 259 34.66 -6.93 1.43
CA VAL A 259 35.34 -7.59 2.56
C VAL A 259 35.02 -9.08 2.57
N VAL A 260 33.74 -9.42 2.40
CA VAL A 260 33.25 -10.81 2.37
C VAL A 260 33.81 -11.56 1.18
N GLN A 261 33.77 -10.98 -0.03
CA GLN A 261 34.38 -11.56 -1.22
C GLN A 261 35.87 -11.79 -1.06
N HIS A 262 36.60 -10.83 -0.45
CA HIS A 262 38.02 -10.99 -0.17
C HIS A 262 38.29 -12.16 0.79
N ALA A 263 37.53 -12.25 1.88
CA ALA A 263 37.64 -13.34 2.86
C ALA A 263 37.33 -14.71 2.23
N LEU A 264 36.26 -14.82 1.43
CA LEU A 264 35.91 -16.06 0.74
C LEU A 264 37.00 -16.50 -0.25
N ARG A 265 37.57 -15.57 -1.03
CA ARG A 265 38.70 -15.86 -1.94
C ARG A 265 39.95 -16.32 -1.20
N ALA A 266 40.29 -15.68 -0.08
CA ALA A 266 41.43 -16.05 0.74
C ALA A 266 41.27 -17.47 1.32
N GLU A 267 40.08 -17.81 1.79
CA GLU A 267 39.78 -19.12 2.35
C GLU A 267 39.81 -20.21 1.27
N THR A 268 39.22 -19.92 0.07
CA THR A 268 39.32 -20.82 -1.08
C THR A 268 40.74 -21.07 -1.50
N ALA A 269 41.61 -20.04 -1.54
CA ALA A 269 43.02 -20.16 -1.88
C ALA A 269 43.80 -20.95 -0.82
N ALA A 270 43.49 -20.82 0.47
CA ALA A 270 44.06 -21.60 1.54
C ALA A 270 43.70 -23.10 1.44
N MET A 271 42.45 -23.41 1.10
CA MET A 271 41.97 -24.78 0.92
C MET A 271 42.61 -25.44 -0.31
N THR A 272 42.82 -24.67 -1.41
CA THR A 272 43.48 -25.20 -2.63
C THR A 272 44.98 -25.44 -2.44
N ASN A 273 45.63 -24.67 -1.60
CA ASN A 273 47.08 -24.82 -1.33
C ASN A 273 47.38 -25.80 -0.18
N GLY A 274 46.42 -26.20 0.61
CA GLY A 274 46.61 -26.96 1.85
C GLY A 274 46.55 -28.50 1.70
N GLY A 275 46.42 -29.10 0.51
CA GLY A 275 46.54 -30.54 0.23
C GLY A 275 45.65 -31.46 1.12
N GLY A 276 44.51 -31.00 1.60
CA GLY A 276 43.63 -31.78 2.46
C GLY A 276 42.62 -32.59 1.67
N ASP A 277 42.35 -33.83 2.13
CA ASP A 277 41.28 -34.74 1.67
C ASP A 277 39.86 -34.09 1.83
N GLY A 278 39.57 -33.04 1.09
CA GLY A 278 38.28 -32.36 1.10
C GLY A 278 37.22 -33.15 0.35
N LEU A 279 36.01 -33.22 0.87
CA LEU A 279 34.82 -33.86 0.32
C LEU A 279 34.40 -33.32 -1.06
N MET A 280 35.01 -32.22 -1.55
CA MET A 280 34.75 -31.60 -2.87
C MET A 280 36.07 -31.22 -3.58
N PRO A 281 36.15 -31.41 -4.92
CA PRO A 281 37.26 -30.89 -5.71
C PRO A 281 37.36 -29.35 -5.59
N PRO A 282 38.59 -28.77 -5.58
CA PRO A 282 38.78 -27.33 -5.50
C PRO A 282 38.06 -26.52 -6.58
N GLU A 283 37.95 -27.08 -7.78
CA GLU A 283 37.24 -26.51 -8.94
C GLU A 283 35.72 -26.40 -8.72
N ALA A 284 35.11 -27.40 -8.05
CA ALA A 284 33.68 -27.38 -7.73
C ALA A 284 33.35 -26.39 -6.63
N MET A 285 34.26 -26.20 -5.64
CA MET A 285 34.13 -25.16 -4.64
C MET A 285 34.27 -23.76 -5.22
N ALA A 286 35.23 -23.54 -6.09
CA ALA A 286 35.40 -22.26 -6.78
C ALA A 286 34.17 -21.91 -7.63
N GLN A 287 33.58 -22.86 -8.35
CA GLN A 287 32.32 -22.63 -9.09
C GLN A 287 31.12 -22.34 -8.20
N MET A 288 31.05 -22.96 -7.02
CA MET A 288 29.97 -22.70 -6.04
C MET A 288 30.11 -21.29 -5.44
N PHE A 289 31.32 -20.79 -5.18
CA PHE A 289 31.54 -19.44 -4.71
C PHE A 289 31.35 -18.38 -5.80
N ASP A 290 31.74 -18.65 -7.04
CA ASP A 290 31.47 -17.77 -8.20
C ASP A 290 29.97 -17.66 -8.49
N ALA A 291 29.17 -18.68 -8.19
CA ALA A 291 27.70 -18.65 -8.30
C ALA A 291 27.02 -17.87 -7.15
N LEU A 292 27.72 -17.59 -6.06
CA LEU A 292 27.25 -16.84 -4.90
C LEU A 292 27.64 -15.34 -4.97
N THR A 293 28.51 -14.95 -5.87
CA THR A 293 29.01 -13.57 -6.09
C THR A 293 28.43 -12.96 -7.37
#